data_f0add65cea1a43f55789d1db9917c8b1
#
_entry.id   f0add65cea1a43f55789d1db9917c8b1
#
_cell.length_a   1.000
_cell.length_b   1.000
_cell.length_c   1.000
_cell.angle_alpha   90.00
_cell.angle_beta   90.00
_cell.angle_gamma   90.00
#
_symmetry.space_group_name_H-M   'P 1'
#
loop_
_entity.id
_entity.type
_entity.pdbx_description
1 polymer ?
#
loop_
_entity_poly.entity_id
_entity_poly.type
_entity_poly.pdbx_seq_one_letter_code
_entity_poly.pdbx_strand_id
1 'polypeptide(L)'
;MTTFAAILSEQLRREPGRPLVTFYDHASGERTELSVATYANWVAKTASLLVEELDLERGQRCRLDLPAHWLGPVLLGAAWSVGLVVTGDDDAELVVCGPDTLAAWAPRAGRQEVLASALHPLGRPFTERVPEGVHDLGVEVWSQPDSVLPHDPPGPGDPATDGATHAELWEAAARGSLLTDGGRLLSEANPASPSGLASFTEPLVRGGSVVLLAHPDPARVDQTFDAERATARA
;
A
#
# COMPACT_ATOMS: atom_id res chain seq x y z
N MET A 1 -16.22 9.45 -12.60
CA MET A 1 -15.17 8.51 -13.09
C MET A 1 -13.98 8.67 -12.17
N THR A 2 -13.59 7.61 -11.48
CA THR A 2 -12.80 7.74 -10.25
C THR A 2 -11.48 7.02 -10.42
N THR A 3 -10.38 7.72 -10.16
CA THR A 3 -9.02 7.17 -10.03
C THR A 3 -8.58 7.24 -8.56
N PHE A 4 -7.52 6.52 -8.21
CA PHE A 4 -6.92 6.61 -6.87
C PHE A 4 -6.56 8.06 -6.52
N ALA A 5 -5.89 8.78 -7.43
CA ALA A 5 -5.50 10.18 -7.21
C ALA A 5 -6.68 11.10 -6.90
N ALA A 6 -7.82 10.90 -7.58
CA ALA A 6 -9.02 11.69 -7.32
C ALA A 6 -9.60 11.41 -5.92
N ILE A 7 -9.63 10.14 -5.49
CA ILE A 7 -10.09 9.75 -4.16
C ILE A 7 -9.17 10.32 -3.08
N LEU A 8 -7.84 10.11 -3.21
CA LEU A 8 -6.88 10.62 -2.23
C LEU A 8 -6.93 12.14 -2.10
N SER A 9 -7.06 12.85 -3.23
CA SER A 9 -7.22 14.31 -3.23
C SER A 9 -8.48 14.76 -2.50
N GLU A 10 -9.59 14.01 -2.62
CA GLU A 10 -10.81 14.30 -1.86
C GLU A 10 -10.61 14.09 -0.35
N GLN A 11 -9.95 13.01 0.05
CA GLN A 11 -9.66 12.74 1.47
C GLN A 11 -8.74 13.82 2.07
N LEU A 12 -7.71 14.27 1.31
CA LEU A 12 -6.82 15.35 1.73
C LEU A 12 -7.56 16.68 1.92
N ARG A 13 -8.52 17.01 1.05
CA ARG A 13 -9.31 18.23 1.18
C ARG A 13 -10.28 18.19 2.36
N ARG A 14 -10.82 17.02 2.67
CA ARG A 14 -11.80 16.83 3.75
C ARG A 14 -11.13 16.89 5.11
N GLU A 15 -10.15 16.04 5.36
CA GLU A 15 -9.55 15.88 6.68
C GLU A 15 -8.14 15.28 6.61
N PRO A 16 -7.12 16.08 6.27
CA PRO A 16 -5.74 15.59 6.09
C PRO A 16 -5.12 14.98 7.35
N GLY A 17 -5.56 15.42 8.54
CA GLY A 17 -5.07 14.92 9.83
C GLY A 17 -5.73 13.63 10.32
N ARG A 18 -6.80 13.16 9.66
CA ARG A 18 -7.52 11.95 10.07
C ARG A 18 -6.61 10.71 9.92
N PRO A 19 -6.58 9.78 10.90
CA PRO A 19 -5.94 8.48 10.71
C PRO A 19 -6.54 7.77 9.50
N LEU A 20 -5.69 7.24 8.61
CA LEU A 20 -6.10 6.46 7.46
C LEU A 20 -5.68 5.00 7.60
N VAL A 21 -4.42 4.76 7.90
CA VAL A 21 -3.86 3.42 8.12
C VAL A 21 -3.22 3.38 9.49
N THR A 22 -3.70 2.50 10.34
CA THR A 22 -3.04 2.15 11.61
C THR A 22 -2.63 0.69 11.52
N PHE A 23 -1.40 0.39 11.86
CA PHE A 23 -0.84 -0.95 11.82
C PHE A 23 -0.46 -1.40 13.22
N TYR A 24 -0.80 -2.63 13.54
CA TYR A 24 -0.35 -3.35 14.72
C TYR A 24 0.31 -4.66 14.33
N ASP A 25 1.45 -4.94 14.93
CA ASP A 25 2.00 -6.29 14.98
C ASP A 25 1.97 -6.78 16.44
N HIS A 26 1.14 -7.76 16.72
CA HIS A 26 1.02 -8.29 18.08
C HIS A 26 2.24 -9.09 18.51
N ALA A 27 3.06 -9.60 17.59
CA ALA A 27 4.27 -10.34 17.93
C ALA A 27 5.41 -9.40 18.36
N SER A 28 5.66 -8.31 17.63
CA SER A 28 6.72 -7.35 17.94
C SER A 28 6.28 -6.24 18.90
N GLY A 29 4.97 -5.97 18.98
CA GLY A 29 4.40 -4.84 19.69
C GLY A 29 4.47 -3.53 18.90
N GLU A 30 4.80 -3.57 17.62
CA GLU A 30 4.81 -2.38 16.77
C GLU A 30 3.41 -1.79 16.64
N ARG A 31 3.34 -0.45 16.70
CA ARG A 31 2.20 0.36 16.29
C ARG A 31 2.68 1.51 15.42
N THR A 32 2.19 1.57 14.21
CA THR A 32 2.45 2.67 13.26
C THR A 32 1.12 3.26 12.80
N GLU A 33 1.00 4.59 12.79
CA GLU A 33 -0.20 5.28 12.31
C GLU A 33 0.14 6.33 11.28
N LEU A 34 -0.55 6.29 10.15
CA LEU A 34 -0.46 7.27 9.09
C LEU A 34 -1.77 8.04 9.01
N SER A 35 -1.70 9.37 9.16
CA SER A 35 -2.79 10.25 8.75
C SER A 35 -2.94 10.24 7.22
N VAL A 36 -4.06 10.77 6.72
CA VAL A 36 -4.26 10.94 5.26
C VAL A 36 -3.08 11.71 4.65
N ALA A 37 -2.62 12.79 5.28
CA ALA A 37 -1.48 13.58 4.79
C ALA A 37 -0.17 12.79 4.83
N THR A 38 0.13 12.09 5.92
CA THR A 38 1.34 11.28 6.03
C THR A 38 1.34 10.13 5.02
N TYR A 39 0.19 9.48 4.85
CA TYR A 39 0.00 8.45 3.82
C TYR A 39 0.25 9.02 2.42
N ALA A 40 -0.32 10.18 2.09
CA ALA A 40 -0.14 10.83 0.79
C ALA A 40 1.32 11.18 0.52
N ASN A 41 2.07 11.66 1.53
CA ASN A 41 3.50 11.94 1.39
C ASN A 41 4.30 10.65 1.10
N TRP A 42 4.01 9.56 1.80
CA TRP A 42 4.64 8.26 1.52
C TRP A 42 4.32 7.76 0.12
N VAL A 43 3.06 7.88 -0.30
CA VAL A 43 2.62 7.53 -1.67
C VAL A 43 3.38 8.35 -2.69
N ALA A 44 3.48 9.68 -2.51
CA ALA A 44 4.17 10.56 -3.45
C ALA A 44 5.65 10.23 -3.58
N LYS A 45 6.35 10.05 -2.45
CA LYS A 45 7.78 9.66 -2.45
C LYS A 45 7.99 8.30 -3.12
N THR A 46 7.17 7.31 -2.78
CA THR A 46 7.28 5.98 -3.38
C THR A 46 6.95 6.02 -4.88
N ALA A 47 5.91 6.75 -5.28
CA ALA A 47 5.55 6.91 -6.69
C ALA A 47 6.65 7.60 -7.50
N SER A 48 7.31 8.61 -6.92
CA SER A 48 8.49 9.25 -7.54
C SER A 48 9.64 8.25 -7.70
N LEU A 49 9.93 7.46 -6.67
CA LEU A 49 10.95 6.40 -6.76
C LEU A 49 10.65 5.42 -7.91
N LEU A 50 9.40 4.99 -8.05
CA LEU A 50 9.01 4.04 -9.10
C LEU A 50 9.25 4.59 -10.52
N VAL A 51 9.05 5.88 -10.74
CA VAL A 51 9.18 6.51 -12.06
C VAL A 51 10.60 7.01 -12.30
N GLU A 52 11.19 7.74 -11.33
CA GLU A 52 12.45 8.47 -11.56
C GLU A 52 13.69 7.61 -11.39
N GLU A 53 13.63 6.57 -10.53
CA GLU A 53 14.78 5.72 -10.23
C GLU A 53 14.64 4.32 -10.84
N LEU A 54 13.42 3.76 -10.86
CA LEU A 54 13.15 2.42 -11.40
C LEU A 54 12.64 2.45 -12.85
N ASP A 55 12.47 3.65 -13.44
CA ASP A 55 12.07 3.87 -14.83
C ASP A 55 10.79 3.12 -15.24
N LEU A 56 9.84 3.01 -14.29
CA LEU A 56 8.60 2.29 -14.52
C LEU A 56 7.56 3.17 -15.22
N GLU A 57 6.85 2.56 -16.17
CA GLU A 57 5.87 3.23 -17.01
C GLU A 57 4.44 2.75 -16.74
N ARG A 58 3.46 3.59 -17.08
CA ARG A 58 2.03 3.25 -17.01
C ARG A 58 1.74 1.97 -17.81
N GLY A 59 0.95 1.08 -17.20
CA GLY A 59 0.53 -0.20 -17.77
C GLY A 59 1.48 -1.36 -17.44
N GLN A 60 2.68 -1.10 -16.91
CA GLN A 60 3.54 -2.15 -16.40
C GLN A 60 2.96 -2.77 -15.13
N ARG A 61 3.32 -4.02 -14.86
CA ARG A 61 2.77 -4.80 -13.75
C ARG A 61 3.64 -4.71 -12.52
N CYS A 62 2.98 -4.67 -11.36
CA CYS A 62 3.63 -4.62 -10.06
C CYS A 62 3.09 -5.72 -9.16
N ARG A 63 3.96 -6.62 -8.70
CA ARG A 63 3.65 -7.62 -7.68
C ARG A 63 4.08 -7.15 -6.30
N LEU A 64 3.17 -7.21 -5.34
CA LEU A 64 3.46 -6.92 -3.94
C LEU A 64 3.51 -8.23 -3.14
N ASP A 65 4.71 -8.74 -2.92
CA ASP A 65 4.97 -9.99 -2.17
C ASP A 65 5.41 -9.65 -0.73
N LEU A 66 4.49 -9.04 0.00
CA LEU A 66 4.67 -8.55 1.37
C LEU A 66 3.65 -9.20 2.31
N PRO A 67 4.01 -9.41 3.59
CA PRO A 67 3.03 -9.70 4.63
C PRO A 67 2.11 -8.48 4.88
N ALA A 68 1.08 -8.66 5.70
CA ALA A 68 0.27 -7.53 6.16
C ALA A 68 1.17 -6.51 6.90
N HIS A 69 1.24 -5.30 6.35
CA HIS A 69 2.07 -4.20 6.86
C HIS A 69 1.53 -2.86 6.36
N TRP A 70 1.80 -1.77 7.10
CA TRP A 70 1.36 -0.43 6.71
C TRP A 70 1.93 0.05 5.36
N LEU A 71 3.07 -0.49 4.93
CA LEU A 71 3.65 -0.22 3.60
C LEU A 71 2.83 -0.83 2.45
N GLY A 72 2.07 -1.89 2.66
CA GLY A 72 1.20 -2.47 1.64
C GLY A 72 0.24 -1.44 1.03
N PRO A 73 -0.61 -0.76 1.83
CA PRO A 73 -1.41 0.37 1.35
C PRO A 73 -0.64 1.49 0.67
N VAL A 74 0.55 1.84 1.16
CA VAL A 74 1.40 2.87 0.54
C VAL A 74 1.84 2.46 -0.85
N LEU A 75 2.34 1.23 -1.00
CA LEU A 75 2.80 0.68 -2.27
C LEU A 75 1.66 0.52 -3.28
N LEU A 76 0.47 0.09 -2.84
CA LEU A 76 -0.74 0.10 -3.67
C LEU A 76 -1.05 1.51 -4.18
N GLY A 77 -1.05 2.50 -3.29
CA GLY A 77 -1.29 3.89 -3.66
C GLY A 77 -0.25 4.44 -4.61
N ALA A 78 1.03 4.13 -4.41
CA ALA A 78 2.12 4.53 -5.30
C ALA A 78 1.96 3.90 -6.70
N ALA A 79 1.75 2.58 -6.77
CA ALA A 79 1.52 1.87 -8.02
C ALA A 79 0.35 2.45 -8.81
N TRP A 80 -0.80 2.65 -8.16
CA TRP A 80 -1.98 3.24 -8.81
C TRP A 80 -1.81 4.72 -9.18
N SER A 81 -0.97 5.47 -8.47
CA SER A 81 -0.69 6.88 -8.80
C SER A 81 0.04 7.03 -10.13
N VAL A 82 0.91 6.08 -10.46
CA VAL A 82 1.72 6.09 -11.68
C VAL A 82 1.18 5.13 -12.75
N GLY A 83 0.04 4.48 -12.48
CA GLY A 83 -0.67 3.64 -13.45
C GLY A 83 -0.08 2.24 -13.62
N LEU A 84 0.62 1.72 -12.62
CA LEU A 84 1.01 0.31 -12.60
C LEU A 84 -0.20 -0.58 -12.31
N VAL A 85 -0.19 -1.77 -12.90
CA VAL A 85 -1.21 -2.80 -12.71
C VAL A 85 -0.78 -3.74 -11.59
N VAL A 86 -1.53 -3.76 -10.49
CA VAL A 86 -1.25 -4.69 -9.38
C VAL A 86 -1.65 -6.11 -9.77
N THR A 87 -0.69 -7.03 -9.71
CA THR A 87 -0.82 -8.40 -10.21
C THR A 87 -0.36 -9.43 -9.20
N GLY A 88 -0.83 -10.67 -9.36
CA GLY A 88 -0.27 -11.86 -8.70
C GLY A 88 0.81 -12.56 -9.52
N ASP A 89 1.15 -12.07 -10.70
CA ASP A 89 2.06 -12.72 -11.64
C ASP A 89 3.53 -12.58 -11.21
N ASP A 90 4.29 -13.67 -11.31
CA ASP A 90 5.71 -13.70 -10.97
C ASP A 90 6.59 -12.98 -12.00
N ASP A 91 6.10 -12.79 -13.22
CA ASP A 91 6.81 -12.13 -14.33
C ASP A 91 6.45 -10.63 -14.46
N ALA A 92 6.00 -10.02 -13.36
CA ALA A 92 5.76 -8.58 -13.29
C ALA A 92 7.07 -7.78 -13.49
N GLU A 93 6.97 -6.59 -14.10
CA GLU A 93 8.12 -5.71 -14.32
C GLU A 93 8.72 -5.22 -12.98
N LEU A 94 7.89 -5.05 -11.96
CA LEU A 94 8.31 -4.75 -10.59
C LEU A 94 7.82 -5.84 -9.63
N VAL A 95 8.72 -6.29 -8.76
CA VAL A 95 8.36 -7.04 -7.55
C VAL A 95 8.80 -6.27 -6.33
N VAL A 96 7.86 -6.04 -5.41
CA VAL A 96 8.18 -5.51 -4.08
C VAL A 96 8.14 -6.66 -3.08
N CYS A 97 9.25 -6.88 -2.35
CA CYS A 97 9.40 -8.01 -1.44
C CYS A 97 9.78 -7.58 -0.02
N GLY A 98 9.49 -8.46 0.93
CA GLY A 98 9.91 -8.32 2.33
C GLY A 98 11.15 -9.15 2.65
N PRO A 99 11.62 -9.12 3.93
CA PRO A 99 12.79 -9.87 4.36
C PRO A 99 12.68 -11.37 4.08
N ASP A 100 11.49 -11.95 4.30
CA ASP A 100 11.26 -13.39 4.19
C ASP A 100 11.28 -13.89 2.74
N THR A 101 10.97 -13.02 1.78
CA THR A 101 10.89 -13.36 0.36
C THR A 101 12.04 -12.80 -0.46
N LEU A 102 12.89 -11.93 0.12
CA LEU A 102 14.03 -11.31 -0.55
C LEU A 102 14.97 -12.34 -1.22
N ALA A 103 15.29 -13.44 -0.53
CA ALA A 103 16.17 -14.46 -1.06
C ALA A 103 15.62 -15.17 -2.31
N ALA A 104 14.29 -15.25 -2.44
CA ALA A 104 13.61 -15.82 -3.60
C ALA A 104 13.60 -14.85 -4.80
N TRP A 105 13.48 -13.55 -4.55
CA TRP A 105 13.36 -12.54 -5.59
C TRP A 105 14.70 -11.94 -6.04
N ALA A 106 15.67 -11.82 -5.16
CA ALA A 106 16.99 -11.24 -5.49
C ALA A 106 17.66 -11.84 -6.74
N PRO A 107 17.59 -13.17 -7.02
CA PRO A 107 18.17 -13.73 -8.24
C PRO A 107 17.51 -13.28 -9.54
N ARG A 108 16.35 -12.62 -9.48
CA ARG A 108 15.63 -12.08 -10.63
C ARG A 108 16.00 -10.64 -10.97
N ALA A 109 16.73 -9.95 -10.08
CA ALA A 109 17.27 -8.62 -10.34
C ALA A 109 18.03 -8.56 -11.66
N GLY A 110 17.80 -7.52 -12.46
CA GLY A 110 18.31 -7.38 -13.82
C GLY A 110 17.46 -8.03 -14.93
N ARG A 111 16.41 -8.80 -14.57
CA ARG A 111 15.34 -9.21 -15.49
C ARG A 111 14.07 -8.44 -15.24
N GLN A 112 13.85 -8.07 -13.99
CA GLN A 112 12.74 -7.28 -13.48
C GLN A 112 13.30 -6.42 -12.35
N GLU A 113 12.63 -5.33 -12.04
CA GLU A 113 12.97 -4.49 -10.89
C GLU A 113 12.57 -5.21 -9.60
N VAL A 114 13.50 -5.25 -8.64
CA VAL A 114 13.26 -5.83 -7.31
C VAL A 114 13.47 -4.76 -6.27
N LEU A 115 12.37 -4.32 -5.64
CA LEU A 115 12.35 -3.34 -4.56
C LEU A 115 12.11 -4.06 -3.24
N ALA A 116 13.10 -4.09 -2.36
CA ALA A 116 13.00 -4.73 -1.06
C ALA A 116 12.69 -3.72 0.03
N SER A 117 11.88 -4.13 1.00
CA SER A 117 11.65 -3.37 2.23
C SER A 117 11.99 -4.21 3.45
N ALA A 118 12.75 -3.63 4.39
CA ALA A 118 13.07 -4.28 5.65
C ALA A 118 11.87 -4.42 6.60
N LEU A 119 10.74 -3.80 6.27
CA LEU A 119 9.53 -3.75 7.09
C LEU A 119 9.81 -3.24 8.53
N HIS A 120 10.82 -2.42 8.69
CA HIS A 120 11.13 -1.78 9.97
C HIS A 120 10.18 -0.61 10.25
N PRO A 121 9.92 -0.30 11.53
CA PRO A 121 9.20 0.91 11.92
C PRO A 121 9.80 2.15 11.26
N LEU A 122 8.94 3.08 10.84
CA LEU A 122 9.32 4.32 10.14
C LEU A 122 10.02 4.09 8.78
N GLY A 123 9.87 2.92 8.14
CA GLY A 123 10.44 2.65 6.84
C GLY A 123 11.97 2.72 6.79
N ARG A 124 12.65 2.33 7.87
CA ARG A 124 14.13 2.29 7.92
C ARG A 124 14.69 1.21 7.00
N PRO A 125 15.92 1.40 6.48
CA PRO A 125 16.57 0.44 5.58
C PRO A 125 16.91 -0.88 6.28
N PHE A 126 17.31 -1.85 5.47
CA PHE A 126 17.95 -3.06 5.99
C PHE A 126 19.22 -2.72 6.77
N THR A 127 19.50 -3.51 7.81
CA THR A 127 20.73 -3.37 8.60
C THR A 127 21.95 -3.80 7.79
N GLU A 128 21.79 -4.83 6.97
CA GLU A 128 22.79 -5.32 6.05
C GLU A 128 22.46 -4.85 4.63
N ARG A 129 23.49 -4.71 3.80
CA ARG A 129 23.30 -4.33 2.40
C ARG A 129 22.48 -5.40 1.67
N VAL A 130 21.46 -4.98 0.95
CA VAL A 130 20.69 -5.86 0.05
C VAL A 130 21.57 -6.41 -1.08
N PRO A 131 21.21 -7.55 -1.69
CA PRO A 131 21.93 -8.11 -2.84
C PRO A 131 22.09 -7.11 -3.98
N GLU A 132 23.16 -7.30 -4.79
CA GLU A 132 23.42 -6.46 -5.97
C GLU A 132 22.22 -6.48 -6.93
N GLY A 133 21.85 -5.31 -7.45
CA GLY A 133 20.72 -5.12 -8.35
C GLY A 133 19.34 -5.07 -7.65
N VAL A 134 19.31 -5.22 -6.33
CA VAL A 134 18.08 -5.03 -5.53
C VAL A 134 18.08 -3.62 -4.97
N HIS A 135 16.95 -2.94 -5.08
CA HIS A 135 16.69 -1.62 -4.48
C HIS A 135 16.23 -1.73 -3.04
N ASP A 136 16.73 -0.88 -2.13
CA ASP A 136 16.26 -0.79 -0.75
C ASP A 136 15.33 0.42 -0.60
N LEU A 137 14.03 0.15 -0.44
CA LEU A 137 13.03 1.20 -0.23
C LEU A 137 13.42 2.15 0.92
N GLY A 138 13.94 1.59 2.01
CA GLY A 138 14.31 2.36 3.19
C GLY A 138 15.52 3.30 2.99
N VAL A 139 16.31 3.08 1.96
CA VAL A 139 17.41 3.97 1.55
C VAL A 139 16.91 5.02 0.57
N GLU A 140 16.21 4.58 -0.48
CA GLU A 140 15.97 5.38 -1.68
C GLU A 140 14.76 6.32 -1.56
N VAL A 141 13.75 5.94 -0.77
CA VAL A 141 12.51 6.72 -0.64
C VAL A 141 12.73 8.09 0.04
N TRP A 142 13.74 8.23 0.89
CA TRP A 142 13.95 9.46 1.66
C TRP A 142 14.44 10.63 0.81
N SER A 143 15.12 10.38 -0.30
CA SER A 143 15.58 11.40 -1.23
C SER A 143 14.49 11.89 -2.18
N GLN A 144 13.35 11.19 -2.23
CA GLN A 144 12.27 11.49 -3.15
C GLN A 144 11.42 12.68 -2.70
N PRO A 145 10.86 13.47 -3.64
CA PRO A 145 10.00 14.61 -3.32
C PRO A 145 8.65 14.16 -2.72
N ASP A 146 8.06 15.03 -1.88
CA ASP A 146 6.75 14.82 -1.26
C ASP A 146 5.57 15.03 -2.24
N SER A 147 5.84 15.26 -3.51
CA SER A 147 4.85 15.42 -4.58
C SER A 147 5.32 14.71 -5.82
N VAL A 148 4.41 14.01 -6.48
CA VAL A 148 4.62 13.40 -7.78
C VAL A 148 3.57 13.92 -8.75
N LEU A 149 4.00 14.29 -9.95
CA LEU A 149 3.13 14.60 -11.07
C LEU A 149 3.53 13.65 -12.19
N PRO A 150 2.86 12.49 -12.31
CA PRO A 150 3.17 11.56 -13.38
C PRO A 150 3.04 12.24 -14.73
N HIS A 151 4.01 12.01 -15.61
CA HIS A 151 3.99 12.59 -16.96
C HIS A 151 2.82 12.05 -17.78
N ASP A 152 2.46 10.78 -17.52
CA ASP A 152 1.33 10.08 -18.14
C ASP A 152 0.41 9.50 -17.05
N PRO A 153 -0.47 10.32 -16.41
CA PRO A 153 -1.29 9.86 -15.31
C PRO A 153 -2.37 8.86 -15.78
N PRO A 154 -2.68 7.84 -14.96
CA PRO A 154 -3.70 6.86 -15.31
C PRO A 154 -5.11 7.47 -15.35
N GLY A 155 -5.90 7.00 -16.30
CA GLY A 155 -7.32 7.31 -16.43
C GLY A 155 -8.21 6.25 -15.75
N PRO A 156 -9.52 6.51 -15.64
CA PRO A 156 -10.48 5.58 -15.03
C PRO A 156 -10.60 4.24 -15.77
N GLY A 157 -10.33 4.22 -17.07
CA GLY A 157 -10.39 3.01 -17.92
C GLY A 157 -9.12 2.19 -17.93
N ASP A 158 -8.03 2.68 -17.32
CA ASP A 158 -6.78 1.93 -17.26
C ASP A 158 -6.86 0.80 -16.23
N PRO A 159 -6.18 -0.33 -16.45
CA PRO A 159 -6.13 -1.41 -15.49
C PRO A 159 -5.51 -0.96 -14.15
N ALA A 160 -6.20 -1.25 -13.05
CA ALA A 160 -5.66 -1.07 -11.70
C ALA A 160 -5.16 -2.40 -11.11
N THR A 161 -5.78 -3.50 -11.53
CA THR A 161 -5.40 -4.88 -11.20
C THR A 161 -5.60 -5.77 -12.43
N ASP A 162 -5.15 -7.03 -12.37
CA ASP A 162 -5.39 -8.01 -13.45
C ASP A 162 -6.87 -8.18 -13.85
N GLY A 163 -7.79 -7.89 -12.94
CA GLY A 163 -9.22 -8.15 -13.14
C GLY A 163 -10.11 -6.91 -13.15
N ALA A 164 -9.55 -5.70 -12.97
CA ALA A 164 -10.38 -4.49 -12.85
C ALA A 164 -9.63 -3.23 -13.31
N THR A 165 -10.36 -2.36 -13.99
CA THR A 165 -9.95 -0.98 -14.22
C THR A 165 -10.03 -0.14 -12.94
N HIS A 166 -9.43 1.06 -12.95
CA HIS A 166 -9.59 1.99 -11.83
C HIS A 166 -11.06 2.26 -11.53
N ALA A 167 -11.89 2.51 -12.55
CA ALA A 167 -13.32 2.78 -12.33
C ALA A 167 -14.01 1.60 -11.65
N GLU A 168 -13.82 0.39 -12.15
CA GLU A 168 -14.44 -0.82 -11.61
C GLU A 168 -13.99 -1.12 -10.18
N LEU A 169 -12.68 -0.99 -9.90
CA LEU A 169 -12.14 -1.17 -8.55
C LEU A 169 -12.80 -0.25 -7.54
N TRP A 170 -12.85 1.06 -7.84
CA TRP A 170 -13.41 2.04 -6.92
C TRP A 170 -14.92 2.02 -6.82
N GLU A 171 -15.62 1.66 -7.89
CA GLU A 171 -17.06 1.39 -7.84
C GLU A 171 -17.39 0.15 -7.00
N ALA A 172 -16.59 -0.91 -7.12
CA ALA A 172 -16.74 -2.09 -6.27
C ALA A 172 -16.50 -1.75 -4.80
N ALA A 173 -15.43 -1.02 -4.49
CA ALA A 173 -15.12 -0.56 -3.14
C ALA A 173 -16.23 0.33 -2.55
N ALA A 174 -16.82 1.24 -3.35
CA ALA A 174 -17.93 2.09 -2.90
C ALA A 174 -19.21 1.29 -2.59
N ARG A 175 -19.41 0.14 -3.24
CA ARG A 175 -20.55 -0.78 -2.97
C ARG A 175 -20.24 -1.82 -1.91
N GLY A 176 -19.01 -1.91 -1.43
CA GLY A 176 -18.61 -2.86 -0.41
C GLY A 176 -19.39 -2.71 0.90
N SER A 177 -19.28 -3.69 1.76
CA SER A 177 -20.08 -3.79 3.00
C SER A 177 -19.25 -4.04 4.26
N LEU A 178 -17.92 -3.90 4.17
CA LEU A 178 -17.04 -4.12 5.31
C LEU A 178 -17.23 -3.08 6.41
N LEU A 179 -17.63 -1.85 6.05
CA LEU A 179 -17.87 -0.79 7.02
C LEU A 179 -18.91 0.22 6.50
N THR A 180 -19.42 1.05 7.41
CA THR A 180 -20.24 2.23 7.09
C THR A 180 -19.36 3.44 6.74
N ASP A 181 -19.92 4.47 6.11
CA ASP A 181 -19.19 5.69 5.76
C ASP A 181 -18.55 6.33 6.99
N GLY A 182 -17.28 6.70 6.86
CA GLY A 182 -16.49 7.24 7.96
C GLY A 182 -16.07 6.22 9.03
N GLY A 183 -16.44 4.95 8.87
CA GLY A 183 -16.13 3.89 9.84
C GLY A 183 -14.65 3.56 9.93
N ARG A 184 -14.27 2.81 10.97
CA ARG A 184 -12.91 2.32 11.21
C ARG A 184 -12.93 0.80 11.22
N LEU A 185 -12.28 0.20 10.22
CA LEU A 185 -12.22 -1.25 10.01
C LEU A 185 -11.00 -1.83 10.72
N LEU A 186 -11.18 -2.81 11.61
CA LEU A 186 -10.09 -3.68 12.05
C LEU A 186 -10.04 -4.89 11.12
N SER A 187 -8.90 -5.16 10.51
CA SER A 187 -8.74 -6.25 9.55
C SER A 187 -7.42 -7.00 9.74
N GLU A 188 -7.50 -8.32 9.65
CA GLU A 188 -6.36 -9.24 9.60
C GLU A 188 -5.97 -9.57 8.15
N ALA A 189 -6.77 -9.12 7.17
CA ALA A 189 -6.50 -9.34 5.76
C ALA A 189 -5.32 -8.49 5.29
N ASN A 190 -4.44 -9.07 4.46
CA ASN A 190 -3.34 -8.35 3.83
C ASN A 190 -3.84 -7.53 2.63
N PRO A 191 -3.86 -6.19 2.70
CA PRO A 191 -4.32 -5.35 1.58
C PRO A 191 -3.49 -5.52 0.29
N ALA A 192 -2.22 -5.92 0.42
CA ALA A 192 -1.35 -6.16 -0.74
C ALA A 192 -1.67 -7.48 -1.46
N SER A 193 -2.48 -8.35 -0.86
CA SER A 193 -2.97 -9.57 -1.53
C SER A 193 -4.27 -9.30 -2.29
N PRO A 194 -4.54 -10.00 -3.41
CA PRO A 194 -5.79 -9.83 -4.16
C PRO A 194 -7.05 -10.04 -3.31
N SER A 195 -7.04 -11.00 -2.40
CA SER A 195 -8.18 -11.30 -1.52
C SER A 195 -8.38 -10.28 -0.40
N GLY A 196 -7.34 -9.56 -0.01
CA GLY A 196 -7.37 -8.58 1.07
C GLY A 196 -7.56 -7.14 0.61
N LEU A 197 -7.57 -6.88 -0.69
CA LEU A 197 -7.57 -5.53 -1.26
C LEU A 197 -8.73 -4.66 -0.76
N ALA A 198 -9.92 -5.24 -0.57
CA ALA A 198 -11.10 -4.56 -0.07
C ALA A 198 -10.90 -3.96 1.33
N SER A 199 -10.05 -4.56 2.17
CA SER A 199 -9.76 -4.08 3.52
C SER A 199 -9.12 -2.68 3.54
N PHE A 200 -8.54 -2.23 2.44
CA PHE A 200 -8.01 -0.88 2.27
C PHE A 200 -8.86 -0.01 1.34
N THR A 201 -9.32 -0.55 0.21
CA THR A 201 -10.04 0.25 -0.80
C THR A 201 -11.40 0.73 -0.31
N GLU A 202 -12.15 -0.09 0.46
CA GLU A 202 -13.43 0.34 1.03
C GLU A 202 -13.26 1.44 2.07
N PRO A 203 -12.40 1.32 3.11
CA PRO A 203 -12.15 2.43 4.02
C PRO A 203 -11.75 3.73 3.31
N LEU A 204 -10.86 3.65 2.32
CA LEU A 204 -10.37 4.83 1.60
C LEU A 204 -11.51 5.56 0.87
N VAL A 205 -12.31 4.85 0.08
CA VAL A 205 -13.37 5.48 -0.72
C VAL A 205 -14.52 6.00 0.13
N ARG A 206 -14.79 5.35 1.27
CA ARG A 206 -15.87 5.73 2.20
C ARG A 206 -15.47 6.82 3.21
N GLY A 207 -14.26 7.36 3.11
CA GLY A 207 -13.76 8.34 4.09
C GLY A 207 -13.53 7.76 5.48
N GLY A 208 -13.39 6.45 5.57
CA GLY A 208 -13.06 5.71 6.78
C GLY A 208 -11.56 5.51 6.97
N SER A 209 -11.20 4.55 7.81
CA SER A 209 -9.81 4.16 8.11
C SER A 209 -9.71 2.67 8.34
N VAL A 210 -8.50 2.12 8.20
CA VAL A 210 -8.20 0.72 8.49
C VAL A 210 -7.20 0.60 9.65
N VAL A 211 -7.45 -0.37 10.52
CA VAL A 211 -6.52 -0.90 11.51
C VAL A 211 -6.08 -2.26 11.00
N LEU A 212 -4.87 -2.36 10.49
CA LEU A 212 -4.27 -3.60 10.01
C LEU A 212 -3.61 -4.33 11.17
N LEU A 213 -3.91 -5.60 11.32
CA LEU A 213 -3.40 -6.43 12.40
C LEU A 213 -2.59 -7.59 11.83
N ALA A 214 -1.28 -7.57 12.08
CA ALA A 214 -0.38 -8.68 11.81
C ALA A 214 -0.17 -9.54 13.07
N HIS A 215 0.07 -10.84 12.88
CA HIS A 215 0.32 -11.81 13.94
C HIS A 215 -0.71 -11.70 15.09
N PRO A 216 -2.03 -11.80 14.80
CA PRO A 216 -3.07 -11.56 15.79
C PRO A 216 -2.95 -12.47 16.99
N ASP A 217 -2.91 -11.88 18.18
CA ASP A 217 -3.07 -12.59 19.44
C ASP A 217 -4.55 -12.55 19.83
N PRO A 218 -5.26 -13.68 19.83
CA PRO A 218 -6.71 -13.70 20.12
C PRO A 218 -7.08 -13.03 21.45
N ALA A 219 -6.18 -13.05 22.45
CA ALA A 219 -6.42 -12.41 23.74
C ALA A 219 -6.36 -10.88 23.68
N ARG A 220 -5.76 -10.30 22.63
CA ARG A 220 -5.51 -8.86 22.48
C ARG A 220 -6.36 -8.21 21.39
N VAL A 221 -6.96 -8.99 20.48
CA VAL A 221 -7.69 -8.44 19.33
C VAL A 221 -8.86 -7.56 19.79
N ASP A 222 -9.66 -7.99 20.74
CA ASP A 222 -10.77 -7.19 21.25
C ASP A 222 -10.28 -5.92 21.96
N GLN A 223 -9.18 -5.99 22.69
CA GLN A 223 -8.55 -4.83 23.29
C GLN A 223 -8.09 -3.82 22.23
N THR A 224 -7.50 -4.30 21.13
CA THR A 224 -7.08 -3.44 20.00
C THR A 224 -8.30 -2.81 19.32
N PHE A 225 -9.36 -3.59 19.12
CA PHE A 225 -10.61 -3.11 18.55
C PHE A 225 -11.18 -1.92 19.37
N ASP A 226 -11.27 -2.09 20.69
CA ASP A 226 -11.79 -1.07 21.61
C ASP A 226 -10.87 0.15 21.69
N ALA A 227 -9.55 -0.06 21.82
CA ALA A 227 -8.55 1.00 21.92
C ALA A 227 -8.53 1.90 20.66
N GLU A 228 -8.67 1.31 19.48
CA GLU A 228 -8.73 2.02 18.21
C GLU A 228 -10.15 2.50 17.86
N ARG A 229 -11.13 2.23 18.70
CA ARG A 229 -12.55 2.56 18.46
C ARG A 229 -13.01 2.08 17.08
N ALA A 230 -12.60 0.87 16.72
CA ALA A 230 -13.03 0.26 15.46
C ALA A 230 -14.55 0.06 15.47
N THR A 231 -15.17 0.22 14.31
CA THR A 231 -16.63 0.13 14.13
C THR A 231 -17.05 -1.10 13.35
N ALA A 232 -16.08 -1.77 12.74
CA ALA A 232 -16.29 -2.99 11.97
C ALA A 232 -15.03 -3.89 12.07
N ARG A 233 -15.21 -5.18 11.79
CA ARG A 233 -14.14 -6.18 11.77
C ARG A 233 -14.29 -7.11 10.57
N ALA A 234 -13.15 -7.43 9.89
CA ALA A 234 -13.07 -8.36 8.77
C ALA A 234 -11.74 -9.15 8.80
#